data_601f6a2852f0916fe751168e2174781e
#
_entry.id   601f6a2852f0916fe751168e2174781e
#
_cell.length_a   1.000
_cell.length_b   1.000
_cell.length_c   1.000
_cell.angle_alpha   90.00
_cell.angle_beta   90.00
_cell.angle_gamma   90.00
#
_symmetry.space_group_name_H-M   'P 1'
#
loop_
_entity.id
_entity.type
_entity.pdbx_description
1 polymer ?
#
loop_
_entity_poly.entity_id
_entity_poly.type
_entity_poly.pdbx_seq_one_letter_code
_entity_poly.pdbx_strand_id
1 'polypeptide(L)'
;MSQLPYLEKLRRAQAVNNSWLCLGLDPQPELLPVEAIHKWDEPLLPFNRAIIDATADLVCAYKPNLGFYLQWGAAGVIALERTIAYIPDDIAIILDAKIGDIGHTQAAWGRGLFDEWDVDAVTVNPYVGAEAVRPLLARRPGKAVYVLARTSNPGAQRFQGDLTAGAGLAAEVLRSAGQWAGAGDGHCGFV
;
A
#
# COMPACT_ATOMS: atom_id res chain seq x y z
N MET A 1 -5.30 -18.42 -13.58
CA MET A 1 -4.17 -17.76 -14.30
C MET A 1 -3.22 -17.27 -13.26
N SER A 2 -1.89 -17.46 -13.40
CA SER A 2 -0.93 -16.90 -12.44
C SER A 2 -1.01 -15.37 -12.52
N GLN A 3 -1.17 -14.70 -11.39
CA GLN A 3 -1.16 -13.24 -11.36
C GLN A 3 0.20 -12.70 -11.82
N LEU A 4 0.18 -11.57 -12.54
CA LEU A 4 1.38 -10.87 -12.95
C LEU A 4 2.13 -10.36 -11.72
N PRO A 5 3.48 -10.44 -11.68
CA PRO A 5 4.29 -9.79 -10.66
C PRO A 5 4.00 -8.29 -10.60
N TYR A 6 4.07 -7.70 -9.40
CA TYR A 6 3.75 -6.28 -9.16
C TYR A 6 4.37 -5.31 -10.18
N LEU A 7 5.69 -5.40 -10.41
CA LEU A 7 6.36 -4.48 -11.34
C LEU A 7 5.91 -4.66 -12.79
N GLU A 8 5.57 -5.88 -13.19
CA GLU A 8 5.06 -6.15 -14.53
C GLU A 8 3.63 -5.62 -14.69
N LYS A 9 2.76 -5.87 -13.69
CA LYS A 9 1.41 -5.33 -13.62
C LYS A 9 1.43 -3.81 -13.69
N LEU A 10 2.27 -3.15 -12.86
CA LEU A 10 2.42 -1.71 -12.83
C LEU A 10 2.88 -1.14 -14.19
N ARG A 11 3.93 -1.70 -14.80
CA ARG A 11 4.44 -1.26 -16.10
C ARG A 11 3.41 -1.43 -17.21
N ARG A 12 2.66 -2.53 -17.18
CA ARG A 12 1.61 -2.79 -18.16
C ARG A 12 0.49 -1.76 -18.04
N ALA A 13 0.00 -1.49 -16.84
CA ALA A 13 -1.02 -0.46 -16.61
C ALA A 13 -0.53 0.93 -17.03
N GLN A 14 0.74 1.28 -16.72
CA GLN A 14 1.36 2.53 -17.18
C GLN A 14 1.36 2.66 -18.70
N ALA A 15 1.67 1.58 -19.42
CA ALA A 15 1.72 1.59 -20.87
C ALA A 15 0.33 1.61 -21.52
N VAL A 16 -0.62 0.82 -21.00
CA VAL A 16 -1.99 0.71 -21.54
C VAL A 16 -2.75 2.03 -21.34
N ASN A 17 -2.73 2.56 -20.11
CA ASN A 17 -3.46 3.77 -19.76
C ASN A 17 -2.66 5.06 -20.05
N ASN A 18 -1.43 4.93 -20.56
CA ASN A 18 -0.50 6.06 -20.75
C ASN A 18 -0.46 6.99 -19.52
N SER A 19 -0.35 6.42 -18.34
CA SER A 19 -0.53 7.11 -17.06
C SER A 19 0.47 6.68 -16.00
N TRP A 20 0.90 7.64 -15.17
CA TRP A 20 1.70 7.43 -13.95
C TRP A 20 0.88 7.71 -12.70
N LEU A 21 -0.43 7.90 -12.84
CA LEU A 21 -1.31 8.25 -11.75
C LEU A 21 -1.53 7.04 -10.83
N CYS A 22 -1.20 7.19 -9.56
CA CYS A 22 -1.64 6.32 -8.47
C CYS A 22 -2.76 7.03 -7.70
N LEU A 23 -3.97 6.50 -7.75
CA LEU A 23 -5.14 7.12 -7.13
C LEU A 23 -5.37 6.57 -5.71
N GLY A 24 -5.48 7.49 -4.72
CA GLY A 24 -5.86 7.14 -3.35
C GLY A 24 -7.36 6.79 -3.26
N LEU A 25 -7.67 5.71 -2.54
CA LEU A 25 -9.04 5.36 -2.16
C LEU A 25 -9.18 5.56 -0.65
N ASP A 26 -9.30 6.82 -0.25
CA ASP A 26 -9.22 7.29 1.14
C ASP A 26 -10.57 7.91 1.56
N PRO A 27 -11.65 7.10 1.76
CA PRO A 27 -12.99 7.61 2.01
C PRO A 27 -13.10 8.23 3.42
N GLN A 28 -13.20 9.56 3.46
CA GLN A 28 -13.44 10.30 4.70
C GLN A 28 -14.95 10.53 4.87
N PRO A 29 -15.55 10.17 6.02
CA PRO A 29 -17.00 10.29 6.23
C PRO A 29 -17.55 11.68 5.92
N GLU A 30 -16.80 12.72 6.29
CA GLU A 30 -17.18 14.13 6.14
C GLU A 30 -17.15 14.61 4.68
N LEU A 31 -16.46 13.87 3.81
CA LEU A 31 -16.31 14.19 2.39
C LEU A 31 -17.12 13.27 1.47
N LEU A 32 -17.75 12.24 2.02
CA LEU A 32 -18.64 11.39 1.22
C LEU A 32 -19.86 12.19 0.74
N PRO A 33 -20.31 11.99 -0.51
CA PRO A 33 -21.56 12.61 -0.97
C PRO A 33 -22.73 12.26 -0.05
N VAL A 34 -23.57 13.25 0.26
CA VAL A 34 -24.72 13.08 1.15
C VAL A 34 -25.65 11.98 0.64
N GLU A 35 -25.81 11.88 -0.66
CA GLU A 35 -26.59 10.83 -1.34
C GLU A 35 -26.03 9.44 -1.06
N ALA A 36 -24.71 9.28 -0.99
CA ALA A 36 -24.07 8.00 -0.67
C ALA A 36 -24.34 7.59 0.77
N ILE A 37 -24.26 8.52 1.72
CA ILE A 37 -24.49 8.26 3.15
C ILE A 37 -25.97 7.88 3.42
N HIS A 38 -26.91 8.57 2.76
CA HIS A 38 -28.34 8.32 2.99
C HIS A 38 -28.89 7.12 2.21
N LYS A 39 -28.23 6.69 1.14
CA LYS A 39 -28.73 5.62 0.27
C LYS A 39 -28.30 4.24 0.72
N TRP A 40 -27.18 4.11 1.42
CA TRP A 40 -26.58 2.81 1.77
C TRP A 40 -26.21 2.74 3.25
N ASP A 41 -26.48 1.62 3.89
CA ASP A 41 -26.08 1.34 5.28
C ASP A 41 -24.55 1.26 5.43
N GLU A 42 -23.86 0.84 4.36
CA GLU A 42 -22.39 0.87 4.22
C GLU A 42 -22.04 1.65 2.94
N PRO A 43 -21.61 2.91 3.03
CA PRO A 43 -21.38 3.77 1.87
C PRO A 43 -20.00 3.63 1.22
N LEU A 44 -19.02 3.00 1.88
CA LEU A 44 -17.62 2.99 1.43
C LEU A 44 -17.43 2.21 0.12
N LEU A 45 -17.97 0.99 0.05
CA LEU A 45 -17.84 0.17 -1.15
C LEU A 45 -18.53 0.78 -2.37
N PRO A 46 -19.82 1.23 -2.29
CA PRO A 46 -20.46 1.89 -3.42
C PRO A 46 -19.72 3.15 -3.89
N PHE A 47 -19.19 3.95 -2.95
CA PHE A 47 -18.38 5.11 -3.29
C PHE A 47 -17.09 4.73 -4.01
N ASN A 48 -16.32 3.79 -3.45
CA ASN A 48 -15.08 3.32 -4.07
C ASN A 48 -15.31 2.71 -5.45
N ARG A 49 -16.39 1.93 -5.63
CA ARG A 49 -16.77 1.38 -6.94
C ARG A 49 -17.01 2.46 -7.97
N ALA A 50 -17.75 3.51 -7.60
CA ALA A 50 -18.01 4.64 -8.51
C ALA A 50 -16.71 5.35 -8.91
N ILE A 51 -15.75 5.50 -7.99
CA ILE A 51 -14.42 6.07 -8.30
C ILE A 51 -13.63 5.12 -9.22
N ILE A 52 -13.59 3.84 -8.91
CA ILE A 52 -12.86 2.83 -9.71
C ILE A 52 -13.44 2.79 -11.13
N ASP A 53 -14.77 2.70 -11.28
CA ASP A 53 -15.45 2.65 -12.58
C ASP A 53 -15.15 3.89 -13.43
N ALA A 54 -14.98 5.05 -12.80
CA ALA A 54 -14.71 6.31 -13.50
C ALA A 54 -13.22 6.55 -13.81
N THR A 55 -12.31 5.74 -13.28
CA THR A 55 -10.86 6.04 -13.34
C THR A 55 -9.97 4.85 -13.71
N ALA A 56 -10.52 3.66 -13.88
CA ALA A 56 -9.71 2.46 -14.14
C ALA A 56 -8.86 2.55 -15.43
N ASP A 57 -9.31 3.31 -16.42
CA ASP A 57 -8.59 3.59 -17.67
C ASP A 57 -7.62 4.78 -17.58
N LEU A 58 -7.55 5.44 -16.42
CA LEU A 58 -6.75 6.65 -16.21
C LEU A 58 -5.57 6.45 -15.22
N VAL A 59 -5.53 5.32 -14.52
CA VAL A 59 -4.57 5.09 -13.44
C VAL A 59 -3.63 3.92 -13.74
N CYS A 60 -2.44 3.92 -13.12
CA CYS A 60 -1.56 2.75 -13.13
C CYS A 60 -1.63 1.94 -11.82
N ALA A 61 -2.18 2.51 -10.75
CA ALA A 61 -2.36 1.85 -9.47
C ALA A 61 -3.48 2.51 -8.65
N TYR A 62 -4.07 1.75 -7.74
CA TYR A 62 -4.88 2.26 -6.65
C TYR A 62 -4.16 2.10 -5.31
N LYS A 63 -4.35 3.08 -4.42
CA LYS A 63 -3.72 3.07 -3.10
C LYS A 63 -4.75 3.34 -1.98
N PRO A 64 -5.52 2.34 -1.53
CA PRO A 64 -6.35 2.47 -0.34
C PRO A 64 -5.48 2.63 0.91
N ASN A 65 -5.89 3.52 1.83
CA ASN A 65 -5.23 3.70 3.11
C ASN A 65 -6.05 3.03 4.22
N LEU A 66 -5.46 2.04 4.87
CA LEU A 66 -6.09 1.19 5.88
C LEU A 66 -6.75 2.00 7.02
N GLY A 67 -6.16 3.12 7.42
CA GLY A 67 -6.68 3.97 8.50
C GLY A 67 -8.10 4.49 8.23
N PHE A 68 -8.40 4.88 6.98
CA PHE A 68 -9.73 5.38 6.61
C PHE A 68 -10.82 4.29 6.63
N TYR A 69 -10.45 3.04 6.54
CA TYR A 69 -11.39 1.93 6.68
C TYR A 69 -11.51 1.47 8.13
N LEU A 70 -10.41 1.40 8.87
CA LEU A 70 -10.41 0.98 10.28
C LEU A 70 -11.27 1.89 11.16
N GLN A 71 -11.43 3.17 10.85
CA GLN A 71 -12.32 4.08 11.59
C GLN A 71 -13.79 3.62 11.58
N TRP A 72 -14.19 2.76 10.63
CA TRP A 72 -15.53 2.16 10.53
C TRP A 72 -15.61 0.78 11.20
N GLY A 73 -14.57 0.37 11.95
CA GLY A 73 -14.51 -0.93 12.60
C GLY A 73 -14.56 -2.10 11.61
N ALA A 74 -15.24 -3.17 12.00
CA ALA A 74 -15.33 -4.38 11.18
C ALA A 74 -15.99 -4.13 9.81
N ALA A 75 -17.01 -3.27 9.75
CA ALA A 75 -17.66 -2.92 8.48
C ALA A 75 -16.69 -2.28 7.49
N GLY A 76 -15.81 -1.39 7.97
CA GLY A 76 -14.78 -0.78 7.13
C GLY A 76 -13.75 -1.79 6.62
N VAL A 77 -13.33 -2.75 7.46
CA VAL A 77 -12.41 -3.81 7.03
C VAL A 77 -13.04 -4.67 5.92
N ILE A 78 -14.32 -5.03 6.06
CA ILE A 78 -15.07 -5.77 5.02
C ILE A 78 -15.19 -4.92 3.74
N ALA A 79 -15.46 -3.62 3.89
CA ALA A 79 -15.54 -2.72 2.75
C ALA A 79 -14.18 -2.59 2.01
N LEU A 80 -13.06 -2.55 2.74
CA LEU A 80 -11.71 -2.56 2.16
C LEU A 80 -11.46 -3.85 1.36
N GLU A 81 -11.70 -5.01 1.96
CA GLU A 81 -11.54 -6.30 1.31
C GLU A 81 -12.34 -6.38 0.00
N ARG A 82 -13.61 -5.97 0.03
CA ARG A 82 -14.47 -5.92 -1.14
C ARG A 82 -14.04 -4.87 -2.17
N THR A 83 -13.46 -3.76 -1.73
CA THR A 83 -12.89 -2.74 -2.62
C THR A 83 -11.67 -3.30 -3.34
N ILE A 84 -10.77 -3.95 -2.62
CA ILE A 84 -9.59 -4.63 -3.19
C ILE A 84 -10.03 -5.64 -4.25
N ALA A 85 -11.00 -6.50 -3.92
CA ALA A 85 -11.55 -7.50 -4.84
C ALA A 85 -12.31 -6.91 -6.05
N TYR A 86 -12.67 -5.63 -6.01
CA TYR A 86 -13.37 -4.94 -7.10
C TYR A 86 -12.42 -4.24 -8.09
N ILE A 87 -11.20 -3.93 -7.68
CA ILE A 87 -10.20 -3.33 -8.56
C ILE A 87 -9.86 -4.33 -9.69
N PRO A 88 -9.80 -3.89 -10.96
CA PRO A 88 -9.43 -4.75 -12.07
C PRO A 88 -8.08 -5.45 -11.86
N ASP A 89 -7.99 -6.72 -12.22
CA ASP A 89 -6.82 -7.59 -11.98
C ASP A 89 -5.52 -7.07 -12.63
N ASP A 90 -5.62 -6.25 -13.65
CA ASP A 90 -4.50 -5.68 -14.40
C ASP A 90 -4.00 -4.34 -13.83
N ILE A 91 -4.66 -3.79 -12.80
CA ILE A 91 -4.25 -2.56 -12.11
C ILE A 91 -3.63 -2.90 -10.75
N ALA A 92 -2.45 -2.34 -10.48
CA ALA A 92 -1.72 -2.61 -9.24
C ALA A 92 -2.42 -2.03 -8.00
N ILE A 93 -2.38 -2.78 -6.89
CA ILE A 93 -2.95 -2.39 -5.60
C ILE A 93 -1.84 -2.20 -4.58
N ILE A 94 -1.71 -0.98 -4.04
CA ILE A 94 -0.76 -0.63 -2.99
C ILE A 94 -1.54 -0.36 -1.70
N LEU A 95 -1.45 -1.20 -0.68
CA LEU A 95 -2.10 -0.91 0.59
C LEU A 95 -1.22 0.02 1.43
N ASP A 96 -1.75 1.21 1.73
CA ASP A 96 -1.08 2.16 2.61
C ASP A 96 -1.42 1.87 4.08
N ALA A 97 -0.65 0.97 4.71
CA ALA A 97 -0.86 0.50 6.08
C ALA A 97 0.26 0.88 7.04
N LYS A 98 1.45 1.24 6.51
CA LYS A 98 2.64 1.65 7.29
C LYS A 98 2.96 0.67 8.42
N ILE A 99 2.78 -0.63 8.17
CA ILE A 99 3.03 -1.70 9.14
C ILE A 99 4.51 -1.81 9.49
N GLY A 100 4.80 -2.27 10.71
CA GLY A 100 6.17 -2.46 11.16
C GLY A 100 6.18 -3.33 12.40
N ASP A 101 6.47 -4.62 12.23
CA ASP A 101 6.54 -5.62 13.29
C ASP A 101 7.69 -6.57 13.00
N ILE A 102 7.93 -7.54 13.85
CA ILE A 102 9.04 -8.48 13.76
C ILE A 102 8.59 -9.94 13.76
N GLY A 103 9.44 -10.80 13.24
CA GLY A 103 9.30 -12.25 13.34
C GLY A 103 7.96 -12.77 12.80
N HIS A 104 7.32 -13.62 13.60
CA HIS A 104 6.09 -14.28 13.19
C HIS A 104 4.88 -13.35 13.07
N THR A 105 4.84 -12.23 13.81
CA THR A 105 3.79 -11.21 13.67
C THR A 105 3.89 -10.54 12.31
N GLN A 106 5.11 -10.15 11.89
CA GLN A 106 5.31 -9.59 10.55
C GLN A 106 5.00 -10.59 9.44
N ALA A 107 5.30 -11.88 9.66
CA ALA A 107 4.92 -12.94 8.74
C ALA A 107 3.39 -13.14 8.67
N ALA A 108 2.67 -12.93 9.78
CA ALA A 108 1.21 -12.96 9.80
C ALA A 108 0.59 -11.80 8.99
N TRP A 109 1.15 -10.59 9.11
CA TRP A 109 0.81 -9.48 8.22
C TRP A 109 0.98 -9.85 6.75
N GLY A 110 2.12 -10.48 6.39
CA GLY A 110 2.38 -10.91 5.02
C GLY A 110 1.33 -11.89 4.49
N ARG A 111 0.90 -12.86 5.31
CA ARG A 111 -0.18 -13.79 4.93
C ARG A 111 -1.51 -13.07 4.72
N GLY A 112 -1.93 -12.24 5.67
CA GLY A 112 -3.19 -11.51 5.55
C GLY A 112 -3.25 -10.58 4.34
N LEU A 113 -2.18 -9.83 4.11
CA LEU A 113 -2.17 -8.82 3.05
C LEU A 113 -1.90 -9.41 1.66
N PHE A 114 -0.92 -10.29 1.54
CA PHE A 114 -0.50 -10.81 0.23
C PHE A 114 -1.17 -12.12 -0.16
N ASP A 115 -1.45 -13.01 0.81
CA ASP A 115 -1.96 -14.33 0.49
C ASP A 115 -3.51 -14.37 0.58
N GLU A 116 -4.14 -13.57 1.47
CA GLU A 116 -5.61 -13.51 1.62
C GLU A 116 -6.24 -12.34 0.85
N TRP A 117 -5.77 -11.10 1.07
CA TRP A 117 -6.30 -9.92 0.38
C TRP A 117 -5.68 -9.68 -1.00
N ASP A 118 -4.60 -10.37 -1.29
CA ASP A 118 -3.91 -10.34 -2.58
C ASP A 118 -3.47 -8.95 -3.07
N VAL A 119 -3.16 -8.04 -2.15
CA VAL A 119 -2.56 -6.76 -2.55
C VAL A 119 -1.19 -6.96 -3.18
N ASP A 120 -0.79 -6.07 -4.08
CA ASP A 120 0.47 -6.20 -4.82
C ASP A 120 1.65 -5.59 -4.05
N ALA A 121 1.39 -4.54 -3.28
CA ALA A 121 2.40 -3.87 -2.47
C ALA A 121 1.82 -3.31 -1.16
N VAL A 122 2.69 -3.05 -0.18
CA VAL A 122 2.31 -2.46 1.11
C VAL A 122 3.35 -1.45 1.58
N THR A 123 2.92 -0.37 2.26
CA THR A 123 3.83 0.58 2.90
C THR A 123 4.30 0.04 4.26
N VAL A 124 5.59 0.22 4.58
CA VAL A 124 6.25 -0.37 5.75
C VAL A 124 7.05 0.67 6.52
N ASN A 125 6.91 0.65 7.84
CA ASN A 125 7.74 1.44 8.73
C ASN A 125 9.07 0.69 9.01
N PRO A 126 10.23 1.28 8.69
CA PRO A 126 11.54 0.62 8.83
C PRO A 126 12.13 0.68 10.25
N TYR A 127 11.43 1.23 11.23
CA TYR A 127 12.00 1.53 12.54
C TYR A 127 12.65 0.30 13.24
N VAL A 128 12.12 -0.89 13.00
CA VAL A 128 12.65 -2.16 13.53
C VAL A 128 13.68 -2.83 12.60
N GLY A 129 14.13 -2.15 11.54
CA GLY A 129 15.15 -2.67 10.62
C GLY A 129 14.62 -3.66 9.57
N ALA A 130 15.50 -4.52 9.09
CA ALA A 130 15.20 -5.50 8.05
C ALA A 130 14.10 -6.49 8.43
N GLU A 131 13.86 -6.68 9.71
CA GLU A 131 12.82 -7.51 10.29
C GLU A 131 11.41 -7.03 9.92
N ALA A 132 11.25 -5.73 9.61
CA ALA A 132 9.99 -5.20 9.07
C ALA A 132 9.72 -5.61 7.61
N VAL A 133 10.73 -5.96 6.85
CA VAL A 133 10.63 -6.20 5.39
C VAL A 133 10.76 -7.68 5.05
N ARG A 134 11.81 -8.35 5.53
CA ARG A 134 12.14 -9.72 5.12
C ARG A 134 10.99 -10.71 5.26
N PRO A 135 10.25 -10.77 6.40
CA PRO A 135 9.15 -11.72 6.54
C PRO A 135 7.98 -11.47 5.57
N LEU A 136 7.80 -10.22 5.12
CA LEU A 136 6.77 -9.87 4.15
C LEU A 136 7.12 -10.39 2.76
N LEU A 137 8.35 -10.19 2.33
CA LEU A 137 8.79 -10.49 0.97
C LEU A 137 9.27 -11.93 0.76
N ALA A 138 9.58 -12.65 1.85
CA ALA A 138 10.10 -14.01 1.79
C ALA A 138 9.18 -14.92 0.95
N ARG A 139 9.74 -15.52 -0.11
CA ARG A 139 9.04 -16.41 -1.05
C ARG A 139 7.86 -15.76 -1.80
N ARG A 140 7.89 -14.42 -1.94
CA ARG A 140 6.86 -13.65 -2.67
C ARG A 140 7.49 -12.77 -3.76
N PRO A 141 8.13 -13.35 -4.80
CA PRO A 141 8.88 -12.60 -5.81
C PRO A 141 7.99 -11.64 -6.63
N GLY A 142 6.68 -11.89 -6.66
CA GLY A 142 5.71 -11.03 -7.36
C GLY A 142 5.17 -9.87 -6.53
N LYS A 143 5.53 -9.72 -5.26
CA LYS A 143 5.02 -8.69 -4.34
C LYS A 143 6.07 -7.60 -4.07
N ALA A 144 5.64 -6.48 -3.48
CA ALA A 144 6.53 -5.37 -3.16
C ALA A 144 6.23 -4.74 -1.79
N VAL A 145 7.22 -4.04 -1.25
CA VAL A 145 7.04 -3.11 -0.12
C VAL A 145 7.53 -1.72 -0.49
N TYR A 146 6.90 -0.69 0.08
CA TYR A 146 7.37 0.68 0.06
C TYR A 146 7.78 1.08 1.47
N VAL A 147 9.08 1.23 1.67
CA VAL A 147 9.66 1.59 2.97
C VAL A 147 9.60 3.10 3.16
N LEU A 148 9.08 3.54 4.32
CA LEU A 148 9.07 4.95 4.68
C LEU A 148 10.50 5.44 4.88
N ALA A 149 11.00 6.31 3.98
CA ALA A 149 12.30 6.94 4.10
C ALA A 149 12.16 8.37 4.62
N ARG A 150 11.27 9.17 4.00
CA ARG A 150 10.97 10.52 4.45
C ARG A 150 9.50 10.84 4.22
N THR A 151 8.81 11.18 5.30
CA THR A 151 7.39 11.51 5.26
C THR A 151 7.17 13.03 5.12
N SER A 152 5.98 13.42 4.63
CA SER A 152 5.65 14.82 4.31
C SER A 152 5.20 15.68 5.49
N ASN A 153 4.96 15.07 6.66
CA ASN A 153 4.45 15.77 7.85
C ASN A 153 5.49 16.69 8.49
N PRO A 154 5.09 17.80 9.14
CA PRO A 154 6.02 18.75 9.74
C PRO A 154 6.98 18.16 10.76
N GLY A 155 6.56 17.17 11.54
CA GLY A 155 7.38 16.48 12.54
C GLY A 155 8.48 15.58 11.95
N ALA A 156 8.44 15.27 10.65
CA ALA A 156 9.40 14.40 10.00
C ALA A 156 10.84 14.88 10.14
N GLN A 157 11.08 16.19 10.05
CA GLN A 157 12.42 16.78 10.14
C GLN A 157 13.12 16.42 11.45
N ARG A 158 12.39 16.29 12.53
CA ARG A 158 12.97 16.01 13.85
C ARG A 158 13.61 14.63 13.96
N PHE A 159 13.05 13.63 13.27
CA PHE A 159 13.52 12.24 13.37
C PHE A 159 14.16 11.73 12.07
N GLN A 160 13.74 12.27 10.93
CA GLN A 160 14.16 11.79 9.61
C GLN A 160 15.20 12.71 8.96
N GLY A 161 15.41 13.92 9.51
CA GLY A 161 16.44 14.87 9.09
C GLY A 161 17.83 14.49 9.59
N ASP A 162 18.78 15.38 9.35
CA ASP A 162 20.17 15.20 9.78
C ASP A 162 20.28 15.39 11.31
N LEU A 163 20.37 14.29 12.04
CA LEU A 163 20.53 14.29 13.50
C LEU A 163 21.98 14.37 13.94
N THR A 164 22.93 14.09 13.06
CA THR A 164 24.38 14.09 13.30
C THR A 164 25.13 14.62 12.07
N ALA A 165 26.43 14.90 12.19
CA ALA A 165 27.30 15.29 11.09
C ALA A 165 27.55 14.12 10.10
N GLY A 166 26.49 13.62 9.48
CA GLY A 166 26.51 12.51 8.54
C GLY A 166 25.21 12.48 7.73
N ALA A 167 25.00 11.41 7.00
CA ALA A 167 23.72 11.20 6.29
C ALA A 167 22.60 11.06 7.32
N GLY A 168 21.49 11.79 7.14
CA GLY A 168 20.32 11.69 8.01
C GLY A 168 19.67 10.30 7.97
N LEU A 169 18.74 10.04 8.90
CA LEU A 169 18.04 8.76 9.02
C LEU A 169 17.40 8.32 7.68
N ALA A 170 16.82 9.25 6.94
CA ALA A 170 16.23 8.95 5.62
C ALA A 170 17.27 8.36 4.65
N ALA A 171 18.48 8.92 4.59
CA ALA A 171 19.55 8.40 3.73
C ALA A 171 20.04 7.03 4.21
N GLU A 172 20.08 6.79 5.54
CA GLU A 172 20.41 5.46 6.08
C GLU A 172 19.36 4.42 5.72
N VAL A 173 18.07 4.76 5.83
CA VAL A 173 16.98 3.88 5.40
C VAL A 173 17.12 3.52 3.92
N LEU A 174 17.34 4.51 3.05
CA LEU A 174 17.52 4.29 1.60
C LEU A 174 18.69 3.34 1.32
N ARG A 175 19.81 3.52 2.00
CA ARG A 175 21.03 2.68 1.82
C ARG A 175 20.80 1.26 2.32
N SER A 176 20.21 1.10 3.50
CA SER A 176 20.02 -0.18 4.16
C SER A 176 18.90 -1.01 3.52
N ALA A 177 17.75 -0.39 3.26
CA ALA A 177 16.57 -1.11 2.79
C ALA A 177 16.73 -1.66 1.35
N GLY A 178 17.61 -1.08 0.54
CA GLY A 178 17.97 -1.65 -0.76
C GLY A 178 18.61 -3.06 -0.68
N GLN A 179 19.09 -3.45 0.50
CA GLN A 179 19.72 -4.76 0.76
C GLN A 179 18.80 -5.73 1.52
N TRP A 180 17.57 -5.32 1.87
CA TRP A 180 16.69 -6.13 2.71
C TRP A 180 15.91 -7.19 1.94
N ALA A 181 15.68 -6.99 0.65
CA ALA A 181 15.13 -8.02 -0.22
C ALA A 181 16.23 -9.00 -0.67
N GLY A 182 16.03 -10.29 -0.44
CA GLY A 182 16.93 -11.34 -0.88
C GLY A 182 16.74 -11.70 -2.36
N ALA A 183 17.68 -12.43 -2.94
CA ALA A 183 17.53 -13.02 -4.27
C ALA A 183 16.34 -14.00 -4.26
N GLY A 184 15.37 -13.80 -5.14
CA GLY A 184 14.13 -14.59 -5.23
C GLY A 184 13.01 -14.15 -4.30
N ASP A 185 13.21 -13.07 -3.53
CA ASP A 185 12.17 -12.39 -2.78
C ASP A 185 11.49 -11.30 -3.63
N GLY A 186 10.49 -10.62 -3.05
CA GLY A 186 9.80 -9.51 -3.69
C GLY A 186 10.64 -8.23 -3.81
N HIS A 187 10.02 -7.15 -4.19
CA HIS A 187 10.69 -5.88 -4.47
C HIS A 187 10.59 -4.90 -3.31
N CYS A 188 11.62 -4.07 -3.12
CA CYS A 188 11.67 -3.00 -2.13
C CYS A 188 11.77 -1.64 -2.84
N GLY A 189 10.79 -0.77 -2.60
CA GLY A 189 10.77 0.63 -3.01
C GLY A 189 10.76 1.56 -1.80
N PHE A 190 10.62 2.87 -2.03
CA PHE A 190 10.67 3.90 -0.98
C PHE A 190 9.55 4.93 -1.14
N VAL A 191 9.17 5.49 -0.02
CA VAL A 191 8.20 6.58 0.09
C VAL A 191 8.68 7.63 1.10
#